data_83a6939f38a628472e2534420962d58a
#
_entry.id   83a6939f38a628472e2534420962d58a
#
_cell.length_a   1.000
_cell.length_b   1.000
_cell.length_c   1.000
_cell.angle_alpha   90.00
_cell.angle_beta   90.00
_cell.angle_gamma   90.00
#
_symmetry.space_group_name_H-M   'P 1'
#
loop_
_entity.id
_entity.type
_entity.pdbx_description
1 polymer ?
#
loop_
_entity_poly.entity_id
_entity_poly.type
_entity_poly.pdbx_seq_one_letter_code
_entity_poly.pdbx_strand_id
1 'polypeptide(L)'
;MLDREGFRPNVGIILLNARNQVFWGKRLRTHSWQFPQGGIKYGETPEQAMFRELHEEVGLRNEHVRILARTRDWLRYEVPEHFIRRDARGHYKGQKQIWFLLRLLGRDSDLDLRATDHPEFDAWRWNEYWVPLELVIEFKRDVYQMALSELARFLPRVNHHNRFLRAGMRPRAHDDFSGAEHGHDLAGRDADRSTHVGHVVHTDHAHRSHVDE
;
A
#
# COMPACT_ATOMS: atom_id res chain seq x y z
N MET A 1 16.59 -13.75 3.12
CA MET A 1 17.15 -14.45 4.30
C MET A 1 16.18 -14.23 5.46
N LEU A 2 15.92 -15.24 6.30
CA LEU A 2 15.13 -15.08 7.51
C LEU A 2 16.04 -14.72 8.69
N ASP A 3 15.52 -14.00 9.68
CA ASP A 3 16.20 -13.85 10.95
C ASP A 3 16.08 -15.12 11.82
N ARG A 4 16.66 -15.07 13.02
CA ARG A 4 16.65 -16.21 13.95
C ARG A 4 15.25 -16.57 14.46
N GLU A 5 14.30 -15.63 14.40
CA GLU A 5 12.93 -15.80 14.86
C GLU A 5 11.98 -16.26 13.75
N GLY A 6 12.48 -16.37 12.49
CA GLY A 6 11.69 -16.77 11.33
C GLY A 6 11.01 -15.63 10.57
N PHE A 7 11.39 -14.37 10.85
CA PHE A 7 10.85 -13.21 10.13
C PHE A 7 11.77 -12.79 8.98
N ARG A 8 11.17 -12.43 7.85
CA ARG A 8 11.89 -11.86 6.71
C ARG A 8 12.00 -10.34 6.89
N PRO A 9 13.24 -9.78 6.92
CA PRO A 9 13.42 -8.34 6.90
C PRO A 9 12.87 -7.72 5.61
N ASN A 10 12.13 -6.63 5.76
CA ASN A 10 11.39 -5.99 4.68
C ASN A 10 11.30 -4.47 4.93
N VAL A 11 10.97 -3.71 3.90
CA VAL A 11 10.63 -2.30 3.99
C VAL A 11 9.22 -2.06 3.51
N GLY A 12 8.52 -1.13 4.14
CA GLY A 12 7.24 -0.62 3.67
C GLY A 12 7.36 0.86 3.31
N ILE A 13 6.59 1.31 2.32
CA ILE A 13 6.69 2.67 1.77
C ILE A 13 5.32 3.33 1.80
N ILE A 14 5.20 4.43 2.57
CA ILE A 14 4.05 5.32 2.54
C ILE A 14 4.45 6.53 1.70
N LEU A 15 4.08 6.54 0.43
CA LEU A 15 4.35 7.64 -0.50
C LEU A 15 3.17 8.62 -0.48
N LEU A 16 3.47 9.90 -0.24
CA LEU A 16 2.50 10.99 -0.15
C LEU A 16 2.57 11.91 -1.37
N ASN A 17 1.43 12.32 -1.87
CA ASN A 17 1.33 13.48 -2.77
C ASN A 17 1.30 14.81 -1.99
N ALA A 18 1.22 15.93 -2.70
CA ALA A 18 1.17 17.27 -2.10
C ALA A 18 -0.05 17.51 -1.18
N ARG A 19 -1.11 16.73 -1.33
CA ARG A 19 -2.34 16.80 -0.52
C ARG A 19 -2.32 15.89 0.71
N ASN A 20 -1.18 15.24 1.02
CA ASN A 20 -1.05 14.21 2.04
C ASN A 20 -1.90 12.93 1.80
N GLN A 21 -2.32 12.71 0.57
CA GLN A 21 -2.93 11.44 0.19
C GLN A 21 -1.83 10.42 -0.05
N VAL A 22 -2.12 9.15 0.25
CA VAL A 22 -1.17 8.04 0.14
C VAL A 22 -1.34 7.27 -1.17
N PHE A 23 -0.23 6.88 -1.77
CA PHE A 23 -0.23 5.93 -2.88
C PHE A 23 -0.77 4.58 -2.42
N TRP A 24 -1.69 4.01 -3.20
CA TRP A 24 -2.29 2.72 -2.92
C TRP A 24 -2.29 1.87 -4.19
N GLY A 25 -1.49 0.80 -4.21
CA GLY A 25 -1.28 -0.05 -5.38
C GLY A 25 -2.17 -1.30 -5.35
N LYS A 26 -2.78 -1.62 -6.48
CA LYS A 26 -3.51 -2.87 -6.70
C LYS A 26 -2.54 -3.93 -7.20
N ARG A 27 -2.41 -5.03 -6.47
CA ARG A 27 -1.51 -6.12 -6.83
C ARG A 27 -1.94 -6.79 -8.13
N LEU A 28 -0.96 -7.03 -8.97
CA LEU A 28 -1.13 -7.70 -10.26
C LEU A 28 -1.88 -9.03 -10.09
N ARG A 29 -2.88 -9.26 -10.94
CA ARG A 29 -3.69 -10.51 -10.99
C ARG A 29 -4.43 -10.86 -9.69
N THR A 30 -4.63 -9.89 -8.79
CA THR A 30 -5.39 -10.07 -7.56
C THR A 30 -6.37 -8.92 -7.35
N HIS A 31 -7.25 -9.06 -6.36
CA HIS A 31 -8.12 -7.96 -5.93
C HIS A 31 -7.56 -7.23 -4.70
N SER A 32 -6.35 -7.60 -4.25
CA SER A 32 -5.76 -7.01 -3.07
C SER A 32 -5.01 -5.72 -3.40
N TRP A 33 -5.10 -4.78 -2.48
CA TRP A 33 -4.42 -3.50 -2.52
C TRP A 33 -3.43 -3.38 -1.37
N GLN A 34 -2.31 -2.74 -1.58
CA GLN A 34 -1.29 -2.57 -0.56
C GLN A 34 -0.39 -1.37 -0.83
N PHE A 35 0.37 -0.97 0.19
CA PHE A 35 1.52 -0.08 0.03
C PHE A 35 2.66 -0.80 -0.68
N PRO A 36 3.53 -0.07 -1.42
CA PRO A 36 4.78 -0.60 -1.94
C PRO A 36 5.63 -1.15 -0.79
N GLN A 37 6.20 -2.33 -1.00
CA GLN A 37 6.97 -3.02 0.03
C GLN A 37 7.83 -4.13 -0.56
N GLY A 38 9.01 -4.36 0.00
CA GLY A 38 9.80 -5.50 -0.45
C GLY A 38 10.91 -5.93 0.50
N GLY A 39 11.50 -7.06 0.20
CA GLY A 39 12.50 -7.67 1.05
C GLY A 39 13.85 -6.98 0.97
N ILE A 40 14.51 -6.84 2.12
CA ILE A 40 15.89 -6.36 2.19
C ILE A 40 16.82 -7.47 1.72
N LYS A 41 17.66 -7.19 0.73
CA LYS A 41 18.66 -8.12 0.20
C LYS A 41 19.89 -8.16 1.13
N TYR A 42 20.71 -9.20 0.97
CA TYR A 42 21.96 -9.30 1.73
C TYR A 42 22.86 -8.11 1.43
N GLY A 43 23.36 -7.45 2.49
CA GLY A 43 24.22 -6.28 2.38
C GLY A 43 23.49 -4.95 2.13
N GLU A 44 22.18 -4.96 1.90
CA GLU A 44 21.40 -3.72 1.80
C GLU A 44 21.07 -3.14 3.16
N THR A 45 21.15 -1.82 3.27
CA THR A 45 20.48 -1.08 4.36
C THR A 45 18.96 -0.99 4.08
N PRO A 46 18.13 -0.75 5.09
CA PRO A 46 16.69 -0.51 4.87
C PRO A 46 16.41 0.63 3.87
N GLU A 47 17.22 1.68 3.89
CA GLU A 47 17.05 2.81 2.98
C GLU A 47 17.39 2.45 1.53
N GLN A 48 18.46 1.69 1.30
CA GLN A 48 18.80 1.18 -0.03
C GLN A 48 17.70 0.26 -0.57
N ALA A 49 17.19 -0.65 0.27
CA ALA A 49 16.08 -1.51 -0.09
C ALA A 49 14.81 -0.70 -0.43
N MET A 50 14.51 0.34 0.36
CA MET A 50 13.37 1.22 0.11
C MET A 50 13.46 1.92 -1.25
N PHE A 51 14.61 2.48 -1.62
CA PHE A 51 14.75 3.13 -2.93
C PHE A 51 14.70 2.13 -4.08
N ARG A 52 15.26 0.94 -3.92
CA ARG A 52 15.17 -0.12 -4.92
C ARG A 52 13.73 -0.57 -5.13
N GLU A 53 12.99 -0.87 -4.06
CA GLU A 53 11.58 -1.29 -4.13
C GLU A 53 10.69 -0.15 -4.69
N LEU A 54 10.96 1.10 -4.30
CA LEU A 54 10.26 2.27 -4.86
C LEU A 54 10.43 2.33 -6.39
N HIS A 55 11.64 2.08 -6.88
CA HIS A 55 11.89 2.05 -8.32
C HIS A 55 11.27 0.82 -8.99
N GLU A 56 11.45 -0.36 -8.40
CA GLU A 56 10.97 -1.63 -8.96
C GLU A 56 9.43 -1.65 -9.07
N GLU A 57 8.70 -1.13 -8.07
CA GLU A 57 7.24 -1.22 -7.99
C GLU A 57 6.50 0.02 -8.51
N VAL A 58 7.13 1.20 -8.46
CA VAL A 58 6.46 2.49 -8.71
C VAL A 58 7.18 3.34 -9.77
N GLY A 59 8.39 2.95 -10.19
CA GLY A 59 9.19 3.64 -11.21
C GLY A 59 9.91 4.89 -10.72
N LEU A 60 9.73 5.29 -9.48
CA LEU A 60 10.32 6.51 -8.94
C LEU A 60 11.78 6.30 -8.52
N ARG A 61 12.58 7.36 -8.66
CA ARG A 61 13.99 7.42 -8.25
C ARG A 61 14.16 8.38 -7.07
N ASN A 62 15.38 8.44 -6.52
CA ASN A 62 15.72 9.26 -5.35
C ASN A 62 15.33 10.73 -5.53
N GLU A 63 15.58 11.29 -6.73
CA GLU A 63 15.28 12.68 -7.05
C GLU A 63 13.79 13.01 -7.08
N HIS A 64 12.93 11.99 -7.24
CA HIS A 64 11.48 12.17 -7.28
C HIS A 64 10.84 12.20 -5.89
N VAL A 65 11.60 11.90 -4.84
CA VAL A 65 11.03 11.81 -3.50
C VAL A 65 11.93 12.45 -2.43
N ARG A 66 11.31 12.80 -1.31
CA ARG A 66 12.00 13.21 -0.09
C ARG A 66 11.55 12.32 1.06
N ILE A 67 12.50 11.75 1.79
CA ILE A 67 12.22 11.02 3.03
C ILE A 67 11.80 12.05 4.09
N LEU A 68 10.60 11.89 4.65
CA LEU A 68 10.10 12.70 5.76
C LEU A 68 10.43 12.07 7.11
N ALA A 69 10.27 10.75 7.20
CA ALA A 69 10.51 9.98 8.41
C ALA A 69 10.62 8.48 8.10
N ARG A 70 11.02 7.73 9.11
CA ARG A 70 10.89 6.27 9.15
C ARG A 70 10.46 5.82 10.55
N THR A 71 9.92 4.61 10.68
CA THR A 71 9.65 4.01 11.98
C THR A 71 10.96 3.78 12.75
N ARG A 72 10.91 3.98 14.07
CA ARG A 72 12.06 3.79 14.95
C ARG A 72 12.46 2.32 14.98
N ASP A 73 11.46 1.46 15.18
CA ASP A 73 11.65 0.04 15.43
C ASP A 73 11.08 -0.81 14.30
N TRP A 74 11.49 -2.09 14.28
CA TRP A 74 10.94 -3.09 13.40
C TRP A 74 9.51 -3.43 13.81
N LEU A 75 8.56 -3.21 12.90
CA LEU A 75 7.18 -3.65 13.06
C LEU A 75 7.02 -5.04 12.46
N ARG A 76 6.33 -5.94 13.18
CA ARG A 76 6.21 -7.35 12.80
C ARG A 76 4.76 -7.73 12.56
N TYR A 77 4.56 -8.64 11.64
CA TYR A 77 3.30 -9.35 11.49
C TYR A 77 3.55 -10.79 11.07
N GLU A 78 2.66 -11.68 11.49
CA GLU A 78 2.68 -13.08 11.08
C GLU A 78 1.80 -13.27 9.85
N VAL A 79 2.22 -14.18 8.99
CA VAL A 79 1.46 -14.57 7.80
C VAL A 79 0.74 -15.87 8.11
N PRO A 80 -0.60 -15.93 8.02
CA PRO A 80 -1.35 -17.16 8.24
C PRO A 80 -0.86 -18.28 7.31
N GLU A 81 -0.80 -19.52 7.81
CA GLU A 81 -0.22 -20.67 7.11
C GLU A 81 -0.77 -20.88 5.70
N HIS A 82 -2.05 -20.63 5.47
CA HIS A 82 -2.69 -20.80 4.17
C HIS A 82 -2.25 -19.78 3.12
N PHE A 83 -1.59 -18.67 3.53
CA PHE A 83 -0.96 -17.70 2.64
C PHE A 83 0.53 -17.97 2.42
N ILE A 84 1.12 -18.91 3.19
CA ILE A 84 2.53 -19.26 3.05
C ILE A 84 2.69 -20.24 1.89
N ARG A 85 3.62 -19.96 0.98
CA ARG A 85 3.98 -20.89 -0.08
C ARG A 85 4.47 -22.21 0.51
N ARG A 86 4.15 -23.33 -0.14
CA ARG A 86 4.49 -24.68 0.36
C ARG A 86 6.00 -24.91 0.57
N ASP A 87 6.83 -24.30 -0.28
CA ASP A 87 8.29 -24.33 -0.23
C ASP A 87 8.89 -23.50 0.92
N ALA A 88 8.15 -22.56 1.46
CA ALA A 88 8.57 -21.70 2.58
C ALA A 88 8.04 -22.15 3.95
N ARG A 89 7.27 -23.25 4.01
CA ARG A 89 6.67 -23.74 5.26
C ARG A 89 7.73 -24.26 6.25
N GLY A 90 7.47 -24.04 7.52
CA GLY A 90 8.24 -24.59 8.63
C GLY A 90 9.16 -23.59 9.33
N HIS A 91 9.79 -22.64 8.63
CA HIS A 91 10.68 -21.65 9.25
C HIS A 91 10.18 -20.21 9.08
N TYR A 92 9.43 -19.93 8.03
CA TYR A 92 8.88 -18.62 7.75
C TYR A 92 7.62 -18.35 8.58
N LYS A 93 7.68 -17.36 9.44
CA LYS A 93 6.53 -16.92 10.26
C LYS A 93 5.83 -15.70 9.69
N GLY A 94 6.60 -14.78 9.12
CA GLY A 94 6.07 -13.51 8.67
C GLY A 94 7.15 -12.52 8.28
N GLN A 95 6.84 -11.25 8.37
CA GLN A 95 7.76 -10.18 8.03
C GLN A 95 7.99 -9.25 9.21
N LYS A 96 9.20 -8.68 9.29
CA LYS A 96 9.52 -7.51 10.10
C LYS A 96 9.89 -6.37 9.18
N GLN A 97 9.30 -5.19 9.40
CA GLN A 97 9.37 -4.09 8.46
C GLN A 97 9.85 -2.80 9.14
N ILE A 98 10.75 -2.07 8.45
CA ILE A 98 10.96 -0.64 8.66
C ILE A 98 10.10 0.10 7.64
N TRP A 99 9.28 1.03 8.12
CA TRP A 99 8.40 1.82 7.26
C TRP A 99 8.98 3.21 7.03
N PHE A 100 8.92 3.65 5.77
CA PHE A 100 9.35 4.98 5.35
C PHE A 100 8.16 5.81 4.94
N LEU A 101 8.17 7.08 5.35
CA LEU A 101 7.22 8.11 4.91
C LEU A 101 7.94 9.00 3.90
N LEU A 102 7.48 8.99 2.67
CA LEU A 102 8.07 9.74 1.56
C LEU A 102 7.12 10.80 1.05
N ARG A 103 7.67 11.92 0.59
CA ARG A 103 6.96 12.97 -0.15
C ARG A 103 7.32 12.87 -1.63
N LEU A 104 6.33 12.73 -2.50
CA LEU A 104 6.52 12.90 -3.94
C LEU A 104 6.87 14.37 -4.23
N LEU A 105 7.99 14.59 -4.86
CA LEU A 105 8.45 15.91 -5.36
C LEU A 105 8.11 16.09 -6.84
N GLY A 106 7.98 14.97 -7.56
CA GLY A 106 7.61 14.90 -8.97
C GLY A 106 6.10 15.03 -9.20
N ARG A 107 5.68 14.58 -10.37
CA ARG A 107 4.29 14.57 -10.81
C ARG A 107 3.74 13.14 -10.83
N ASP A 108 2.43 13.00 -10.90
CA ASP A 108 1.78 11.69 -11.06
C ASP A 108 2.22 10.98 -12.36
N SER A 109 2.63 11.74 -13.38
CA SER A 109 3.19 11.20 -14.63
C SER A 109 4.56 10.53 -14.47
N ASP A 110 5.25 10.76 -13.36
CA ASP A 110 6.54 10.11 -13.07
C ASP A 110 6.39 8.72 -12.47
N LEU A 111 5.14 8.35 -12.10
CA LEU A 111 4.79 7.01 -11.63
C LEU A 111 4.72 6.04 -12.82
N ASP A 112 5.53 5.01 -12.79
CA ASP A 112 5.56 3.97 -13.81
C ASP A 112 5.55 2.57 -13.17
N LEU A 113 4.39 1.91 -13.21
CA LEU A 113 4.22 0.55 -12.68
C LEU A 113 4.91 -0.53 -13.54
N ARG A 114 5.45 -0.14 -14.69
CA ARG A 114 6.14 -1.04 -15.63
C ARG A 114 7.60 -0.67 -15.84
N ALA A 115 8.18 0.08 -14.90
CA ALA A 115 9.59 0.47 -14.96
C ALA A 115 10.55 -0.73 -14.97
N THR A 116 10.09 -1.91 -14.59
CA THR A 116 10.86 -3.15 -14.60
C THR A 116 10.07 -4.31 -15.22
N ASP A 117 10.76 -5.41 -15.54
CA ASP A 117 10.15 -6.60 -16.16
C ASP A 117 9.27 -7.42 -15.18
N HIS A 118 9.26 -7.05 -13.90
CA HIS A 118 8.53 -7.76 -12.85
C HIS A 118 7.58 -6.81 -12.11
N PRO A 119 6.52 -6.30 -12.77
CA PRO A 119 5.58 -5.38 -12.14
C PRO A 119 4.83 -6.06 -10.99
N GLU A 120 4.71 -5.37 -9.85
CA GLU A 120 3.94 -5.84 -8.69
C GLU A 120 2.49 -5.34 -8.76
N PHE A 121 2.25 -4.17 -9.35
CA PHE A 121 0.94 -3.53 -9.43
C PHE A 121 0.44 -3.41 -10.86
N ASP A 122 -0.89 -3.51 -11.06
CA ASP A 122 -1.57 -3.26 -12.34
C ASP A 122 -2.41 -1.97 -12.35
N ALA A 123 -2.66 -1.39 -11.18
CA ALA A 123 -3.32 -0.10 -11.01
C ALA A 123 -2.87 0.58 -9.72
N TRP A 124 -3.10 1.87 -9.62
CA TRP A 124 -2.86 2.64 -8.42
C TRP A 124 -3.87 3.77 -8.27
N ARG A 125 -3.96 4.32 -7.06
CA ARG A 125 -4.75 5.52 -6.76
C ARG A 125 -4.20 6.24 -5.54
N TRP A 126 -4.56 7.52 -5.39
CA TRP A 126 -4.38 8.25 -4.16
C TRP A 126 -5.56 8.00 -3.21
N ASN A 127 -5.28 7.75 -1.95
CA ASN A 127 -6.29 7.62 -0.89
C ASN A 127 -6.00 8.60 0.24
N GLU A 128 -7.05 8.97 0.98
CA GLU A 128 -6.85 9.64 2.26
C GLU A 128 -5.98 8.76 3.19
N TYR A 129 -5.17 9.41 4.01
CA TYR A 129 -4.08 8.79 4.79
C TYR A 129 -4.49 7.53 5.56
N TRP A 130 -5.69 7.49 6.11
CA TRP A 130 -6.18 6.39 6.96
C TRP A 130 -6.99 5.33 6.23
N VAL A 131 -7.45 5.58 5.02
CA VAL A 131 -8.26 4.65 4.23
C VAL A 131 -7.61 3.28 4.02
N PRO A 132 -6.28 3.16 3.87
CA PRO A 132 -5.61 1.85 3.79
C PRO A 132 -5.92 0.89 4.93
N LEU A 133 -6.19 1.38 6.15
CA LEU A 133 -6.55 0.51 7.29
C LEU A 133 -7.88 -0.22 7.11
N GLU A 134 -8.79 0.34 6.30
CA GLU A 134 -10.09 -0.27 6.02
C GLU A 134 -10.00 -1.31 4.89
N LEU A 135 -9.00 -1.15 4.02
CA LEU A 135 -8.90 -1.88 2.76
C LEU A 135 -7.82 -2.97 2.75
N VAL A 136 -6.86 -2.91 3.68
CA VAL A 136 -5.79 -3.90 3.75
C VAL A 136 -6.29 -5.24 4.26
N ILE A 137 -5.67 -6.32 3.79
CA ILE A 137 -5.93 -7.67 4.28
C ILE A 137 -5.72 -7.74 5.80
N GLU A 138 -6.60 -8.47 6.50
CA GLU A 138 -6.74 -8.44 7.96
C GLU A 138 -5.42 -8.67 8.71
N PHE A 139 -4.64 -9.68 8.35
CA PHE A 139 -3.39 -10.00 9.05
C PHE A 139 -2.30 -8.92 8.92
N LYS A 140 -2.44 -7.93 8.03
CA LYS A 140 -1.55 -6.77 7.91
C LYS A 140 -2.10 -5.52 8.60
N ARG A 141 -3.33 -5.53 9.10
CA ARG A 141 -3.99 -4.32 9.62
C ARG A 141 -3.22 -3.71 10.79
N ASP A 142 -2.77 -4.53 11.73
CA ASP A 142 -2.07 -4.05 12.93
C ASP A 142 -0.72 -3.39 12.58
N VAL A 143 0.08 -4.00 11.70
CA VAL A 143 1.35 -3.40 11.27
C VAL A 143 1.14 -2.09 10.50
N TYR A 144 0.09 -2.01 9.68
CA TYR A 144 -0.30 -0.77 9.00
C TYR A 144 -0.74 0.31 10.00
N GLN A 145 -1.54 -0.06 10.99
CA GLN A 145 -1.98 0.86 12.03
C GLN A 145 -0.81 1.41 12.83
N MET A 146 0.13 0.56 13.24
CA MET A 146 1.34 0.98 13.94
C MET A 146 2.17 1.95 13.08
N ALA A 147 2.45 1.59 11.83
CA ALA A 147 3.24 2.42 10.92
C ALA A 147 2.56 3.78 10.64
N LEU A 148 1.29 3.77 10.25
CA LEU A 148 0.54 5.01 9.97
C LEU A 148 0.44 5.89 11.21
N SER A 149 0.20 5.32 12.40
CA SER A 149 0.09 6.08 13.66
C SER A 149 1.42 6.70 14.06
N GLU A 150 2.53 5.98 13.95
CA GLU A 150 3.86 6.50 14.25
C GLU A 150 4.27 7.63 13.30
N LEU A 151 3.99 7.46 12.00
CA LEU A 151 4.45 8.38 10.97
C LEU A 151 3.52 9.59 10.76
N ALA A 152 2.25 9.52 11.16
CA ALA A 152 1.31 10.64 11.07
C ALA A 152 1.78 11.91 11.80
N ARG A 153 2.56 11.77 12.86
CA ARG A 153 3.11 12.91 13.63
C ARG A 153 4.07 13.82 12.84
N PHE A 154 4.59 13.31 11.72
CA PHE A 154 5.45 14.10 10.83
C PHE A 154 4.67 14.85 9.75
N LEU A 155 3.33 14.76 9.77
CA LEU A 155 2.45 15.42 8.82
C LEU A 155 1.73 16.59 9.50
N PRO A 156 1.84 17.82 8.95
CA PRO A 156 1.07 18.92 9.47
C PRO A 156 -0.42 18.64 9.23
N ARG A 157 -1.19 18.51 10.31
CA ARG A 157 -2.66 18.43 10.31
C ARG A 157 -3.26 17.37 9.36
N VAL A 158 -2.76 16.15 9.38
CA VAL A 158 -3.59 15.03 8.95
C VAL A 158 -4.72 14.98 9.98
N ASN A 159 -5.93 15.29 9.56
CA ASN A 159 -7.09 15.26 10.43
C ASN A 159 -7.10 13.94 11.18
N HIS A 160 -6.88 14.00 12.50
CA HIS A 160 -6.87 12.86 13.41
C HIS A 160 -8.28 12.23 13.55
N HIS A 161 -9.10 12.32 12.50
CA HIS A 161 -10.38 11.65 12.40
C HIS A 161 -10.23 10.21 11.99
N ASN A 162 -9.25 9.53 12.58
CA ASN A 162 -9.27 8.09 12.53
C ASN A 162 -10.27 7.59 13.58
N ARG A 163 -11.42 7.12 13.11
CA ARG A 163 -12.42 6.44 13.96
C ARG A 163 -11.82 5.26 14.75
N PHE A 164 -10.71 4.67 14.26
CA PHE A 164 -9.98 3.59 14.95
C PHE A 164 -9.12 4.09 16.11
N LEU A 165 -8.63 5.33 16.11
CA LEU A 165 -7.90 5.91 17.23
C LEU A 165 -8.83 6.40 18.36
N ARG A 166 -10.11 6.64 18.08
CA ARG A 166 -11.11 7.01 19.09
C ARG A 166 -11.64 5.80 19.86
N ALA A 167 -11.38 4.62 19.39
CA ALA A 167 -11.88 3.39 19.97
C ALA A 167 -10.76 2.63 20.68
N GLY A 168 -10.54 2.93 21.96
CA GLY A 168 -10.31 1.88 22.94
C GLY A 168 -11.56 0.98 23.05
N MET A 169 -12.33 0.84 21.99
CA MET A 169 -13.55 0.05 21.90
C MET A 169 -13.24 -1.24 21.15
N ARG A 170 -13.28 -2.34 21.93
CA ARG A 170 -13.44 -3.70 21.40
C ARG A 170 -14.63 -3.73 20.42
N PRO A 171 -14.57 -4.49 19.32
CA PRO A 171 -15.74 -4.77 18.50
C PRO A 171 -16.80 -5.44 19.39
N ARG A 172 -17.98 -4.83 19.46
CA ARG A 172 -19.15 -5.54 20.01
C ARG A 172 -19.47 -6.69 19.07
N ALA A 173 -19.59 -7.88 19.65
CA ALA A 173 -20.16 -9.04 18.99
C ALA A 173 -21.54 -8.67 18.41
N HIS A 174 -21.80 -9.22 17.22
CA HIS A 174 -23.10 -9.19 16.58
C HIS A 174 -24.17 -9.72 17.53
N ASP A 175 -25.16 -8.91 17.86
CA ASP A 175 -26.47 -9.36 18.31
C ASP A 175 -27.52 -8.98 17.27
N ASP A 176 -28.07 -10.02 16.74
CA ASP A 176 -29.37 -10.28 16.15
C ASP A 176 -30.16 -9.20 15.41
N PHE A 177 -30.36 -9.58 14.19
CA PHE A 177 -31.38 -9.09 13.27
C PHE A 177 -32.77 -9.59 13.69
N SER A 178 -33.69 -8.71 14.01
CA SER A 178 -35.14 -8.97 13.84
C SER A 178 -35.87 -7.70 13.38
N GLY A 179 -36.35 -7.80 12.21
CA GLY A 179 -37.40 -7.24 11.41
C GLY A 179 -38.13 -5.95 11.81
N ALA A 180 -38.30 -5.09 10.82
CA ALA A 180 -39.62 -4.62 10.36
C ALA A 180 -39.45 -3.66 9.18
N GLU A 181 -40.20 -3.96 8.15
CA GLU A 181 -40.42 -3.13 6.94
C GLU A 181 -41.09 -1.80 7.30
N HIS A 182 -40.78 -0.72 6.56
CA HIS A 182 -41.74 0.14 5.87
C HIS A 182 -41.00 1.20 5.05
N GLY A 183 -41.48 1.34 3.82
CA GLY A 183 -40.95 2.18 2.77
C GLY A 183 -41.26 3.66 2.88
N HIS A 184 -40.66 4.41 2.06
CA HIS A 184 -41.12 5.47 1.15
C HIS A 184 -39.95 6.42 0.78
N ASP A 185 -39.64 6.39 -0.46
CA ASP A 185 -39.48 7.43 -1.49
C ASP A 185 -38.81 8.79 -1.18
N LEU A 186 -37.98 9.14 -2.15
CA LEU A 186 -37.74 10.41 -2.85
C LEU A 186 -36.37 11.10 -2.69
N ALA A 187 -35.74 11.11 -3.86
CA ALA A 187 -35.01 12.21 -4.51
C ALA A 187 -33.69 12.74 -3.96
N GLY A 188 -32.63 12.35 -4.65
CA GLY A 188 -31.79 13.20 -5.47
C GLY A 188 -30.96 14.29 -4.81
N ARG A 189 -29.64 14.07 -4.84
CA ARG A 189 -28.67 15.09 -5.27
C ARG A 189 -27.29 14.46 -5.41
N ASP A 190 -26.79 14.53 -6.64
CA ASP A 190 -25.42 14.25 -7.04
C ASP A 190 -24.43 15.08 -6.24
N ALA A 191 -23.39 14.43 -5.71
CA ALA A 191 -22.15 15.07 -5.34
C ALA A 191 -21.01 14.30 -5.99
N ASP A 192 -20.55 14.85 -7.10
CA ASP A 192 -19.38 14.50 -7.88
C ASP A 192 -18.14 14.35 -6.98
N ARG A 193 -17.68 13.12 -6.78
CA ARG A 193 -16.37 12.81 -6.23
C ARG A 193 -15.50 12.25 -7.34
N SER A 194 -14.76 13.14 -7.99
CA SER A 194 -13.74 12.73 -8.94
C SER A 194 -12.64 11.92 -8.23
N THR A 195 -12.78 10.61 -8.29
CA THR A 195 -11.68 9.70 -8.01
C THR A 195 -10.83 9.59 -9.28
N HIS A 196 -9.64 10.19 -9.25
CA HIS A 196 -8.68 10.01 -10.34
C HIS A 196 -8.14 8.58 -10.27
N VAL A 197 -8.66 7.73 -11.14
CA VAL A 197 -8.10 6.41 -11.41
C VAL A 197 -7.13 6.58 -12.58
N GLY A 198 -5.84 6.43 -12.32
CA GLY A 198 -4.86 6.37 -13.39
C GLY A 198 -5.06 5.09 -14.20
N HIS A 199 -5.73 5.20 -15.31
CA HIS A 199 -5.89 4.11 -16.28
C HIS A 199 -4.77 4.24 -17.30
N VAL A 200 -3.90 3.25 -17.36
CA VAL A 200 -2.94 3.13 -18.46
C VAL A 200 -3.72 2.63 -19.68
N VAL A 201 -3.99 3.54 -20.60
CA VAL A 201 -4.62 3.20 -21.89
C VAL A 201 -3.55 2.52 -22.76
N HIS A 202 -3.81 1.29 -23.17
CA HIS A 202 -3.08 0.60 -24.23
C HIS A 202 -3.33 1.33 -25.56
N THR A 203 -2.29 1.91 -26.14
CA THR A 203 -2.25 2.16 -27.58
C THR A 203 -1.42 1.06 -28.22
N ASP A 204 -2.11 0.05 -28.79
CA ASP A 204 -1.52 -0.88 -29.74
C ASP A 204 -1.11 -0.12 -31.01
N HIS A 205 0.18 0.08 -31.18
CA HIS A 205 0.73 0.42 -32.50
C HIS A 205 1.20 -0.88 -33.16
N ALA A 206 0.32 -1.41 -34.01
CA ALA A 206 0.68 -2.42 -34.98
C ALA A 206 1.71 -1.88 -35.97
N HIS A 207 2.97 -2.30 -35.82
CA HIS A 207 3.96 -2.15 -36.88
C HIS A 207 3.85 -3.36 -37.81
N ARG A 208 3.23 -3.15 -38.94
CA ARG A 208 3.41 -3.99 -40.14
C ARG A 208 4.84 -3.82 -40.65
N SER A 209 5.64 -4.85 -40.50
CA SER A 209 6.87 -5.00 -41.26
C SER A 209 6.52 -5.51 -42.64
N HIS A 210 6.79 -4.70 -43.65
CA HIS A 210 6.94 -5.12 -45.02
C HIS A 210 8.34 -5.74 -45.18
N VAL A 211 8.32 -6.97 -45.64
CA VAL A 211 9.49 -7.66 -46.21
C VAL A 211 9.47 -7.37 -47.70
N ASP A 212 10.54 -6.87 -48.26
CA ASP A 212 10.93 -7.08 -49.65
C ASP A 212 12.43 -7.04 -49.78
N GLU A 213 12.91 -8.10 -50.47
CA GLU A 213 14.23 -8.42 -51.02
C GLU A 213 15.41 -8.67 -50.06
#